data_34b5cf878ba4300669dc113c48467be3
#
_entry.id   34b5cf878ba4300669dc113c48467be3
#
_cell.length_a   1.000
_cell.length_b   1.000
_cell.length_c   1.000
_cell.angle_alpha   90.00
_cell.angle_beta   90.00
_cell.angle_gamma   90.00
#
_symmetry.space_group_name_H-M   'P 1'
#
loop_
_entity.id
_entity.type
_entity.pdbx_description
1 polymer ?
#
loop_
_entity_poly.entity_id
_entity_poly.type
_entity_poly.pdbx_seq_one_letter_code
_entity_poly.pdbx_strand_id
1 'polypeptide(L)'
;VSYANCGLPYHVGGVIEKESSLLVATPDTFRFMFNIDVRTNCEAIRILPDTRTVELRNALTGEVTSEAYDKLVLSPGAKSVRPPLPGIDLPGIFQVRTVPDARAIREWVERGSLFLAGMDKYCGFQAARPKTRAVVIGGGFIGLETAENLVHRGFDVTLVEMLDQLLAPLDPEMAGIVEDHVERHGIRLALNDGVAGFQQADGGALAVLTRSGRPHPADIVI
;
A
#
# COMPACT_ATOMS: atom_id res chain seq x y z
N VAL A 1 -16.18 8.37 -7.61
CA VAL A 1 -14.90 9.04 -7.77
C VAL A 1 -13.86 8.03 -8.18
N SER A 2 -13.12 8.34 -9.24
CA SER A 2 -12.05 7.48 -9.74
C SER A 2 -10.69 8.06 -9.35
N TYR A 3 -9.76 7.21 -8.93
CA TYR A 3 -8.38 7.59 -8.65
C TYR A 3 -7.39 6.59 -9.26
N ALA A 4 -6.17 7.07 -9.49
CA ALA A 4 -5.08 6.29 -10.08
C ALA A 4 -4.51 5.31 -9.04
N ASN A 5 -4.99 4.07 -9.02
CA ASN A 5 -4.45 3.02 -8.14
C ASN A 5 -2.94 2.82 -8.37
N CYS A 6 -2.51 2.77 -9.64
CA CYS A 6 -1.10 2.63 -10.00
C CYS A 6 -0.25 3.85 -9.60
N GLY A 7 -0.87 4.99 -9.29
CA GLY A 7 -0.17 6.18 -8.81
C GLY A 7 0.15 6.16 -7.32
N LEU A 8 -0.43 5.24 -6.54
CA LEU A 8 -0.26 5.22 -5.09
C LEU A 8 1.20 5.00 -4.66
N PRO A 9 1.94 4.01 -5.18
CA PRO A 9 3.36 3.84 -4.87
C PRO A 9 4.19 5.07 -5.24
N TYR A 10 3.91 5.69 -6.38
CA TYR A 10 4.61 6.89 -6.86
C TYR A 10 4.30 8.14 -6.02
N HIS A 11 3.09 8.20 -5.42
CA HIS A 11 2.77 9.24 -4.44
C HIS A 11 3.54 9.03 -3.13
N VAL A 12 3.66 7.79 -2.66
CA VAL A 12 4.53 7.43 -1.52
C VAL A 12 5.97 7.81 -1.81
N GLY A 13 6.48 7.53 -3.00
CA GLY A 13 7.81 7.89 -3.47
C GLY A 13 8.05 9.38 -3.64
N GLY A 14 7.00 10.20 -3.69
CA GLY A 14 7.09 11.65 -3.92
C GLY A 14 7.19 12.04 -5.40
N VAL A 15 7.17 11.09 -6.33
CA VAL A 15 7.11 11.33 -7.79
C VAL A 15 5.80 12.05 -8.14
N ILE A 16 4.68 11.59 -7.57
CA ILE A 16 3.41 12.31 -7.60
C ILE A 16 3.33 13.14 -6.31
N GLU A 17 3.69 14.41 -6.40
CA GLU A 17 3.78 15.28 -5.23
C GLU A 17 2.43 15.57 -4.59
N LYS A 18 1.43 15.91 -5.41
CA LYS A 18 0.11 16.34 -4.93
C LYS A 18 -0.87 15.17 -4.93
N GLU A 19 -1.50 14.91 -3.79
CA GLU A 19 -2.55 13.90 -3.66
C GLU A 19 -3.71 14.13 -4.64
N SER A 20 -4.06 15.39 -4.92
CA SER A 20 -5.09 15.73 -5.89
C SER A 20 -4.80 15.23 -7.30
N SER A 21 -3.53 15.02 -7.64
CA SER A 21 -3.12 14.45 -8.95
C SER A 21 -3.42 12.96 -9.06
N LEU A 22 -3.74 12.27 -7.95
CA LEU A 22 -4.24 10.90 -7.96
C LEU A 22 -5.70 10.82 -8.41
N LEU A 23 -6.46 11.91 -8.30
CA LEU A 23 -7.88 11.92 -8.66
C LEU A 23 -8.04 12.00 -10.18
N VAL A 24 -8.62 10.97 -10.78
CA VAL A 24 -8.82 10.87 -12.23
C VAL A 24 -10.17 11.47 -12.63
N ALA A 25 -11.23 11.18 -11.87
CA ALA A 25 -12.57 11.70 -12.14
C ALA A 25 -13.34 11.97 -10.85
N THR A 26 -14.07 13.09 -10.83
CA THR A 26 -14.95 13.51 -9.75
C THR A 26 -16.39 13.14 -10.07
N PRO A 27 -17.35 13.21 -9.12
CA PRO A 27 -18.78 13.07 -9.42
C PRO A 27 -19.25 14.00 -10.53
N ASP A 28 -18.76 15.25 -10.53
CA ASP A 28 -19.10 16.23 -11.57
C ASP A 28 -18.60 15.81 -12.94
N THR A 29 -17.38 15.25 -13.03
CA THR A 29 -16.86 14.70 -14.29
C THR A 29 -17.81 13.64 -14.86
N PHE A 30 -18.27 12.71 -14.01
CA PHE A 30 -19.20 11.66 -14.43
C PHE A 30 -20.55 12.25 -14.86
N ARG A 31 -21.05 13.23 -14.14
CA ARG A 31 -22.33 13.88 -14.44
C ARG A 31 -22.28 14.65 -15.76
N PHE A 32 -21.26 15.50 -15.96
CA PHE A 32 -21.18 16.37 -17.12
C PHE A 32 -20.73 15.65 -18.40
N MET A 33 -19.78 14.71 -18.29
CA MET A 33 -19.24 14.04 -19.48
C MET A 33 -20.03 12.79 -19.87
N PHE A 34 -20.63 12.08 -18.91
CA PHE A 34 -21.22 10.76 -19.14
C PHE A 34 -22.69 10.68 -18.75
N ASN A 35 -23.28 11.74 -18.22
CA ASN A 35 -24.65 11.77 -17.70
C ASN A 35 -24.90 10.66 -16.66
N ILE A 36 -23.92 10.41 -15.78
CA ILE A 36 -23.99 9.41 -14.71
C ILE A 36 -24.14 10.13 -13.39
N ASP A 37 -25.16 9.78 -12.60
CA ASP A 37 -25.32 10.24 -11.24
C ASP A 37 -24.46 9.38 -10.29
N VAL A 38 -23.45 9.99 -9.69
CA VAL A 38 -22.53 9.33 -8.75
C VAL A 38 -22.86 9.77 -7.33
N ARG A 39 -23.26 8.82 -6.50
CA ARG A 39 -23.55 9.05 -5.09
C ARG A 39 -22.35 8.58 -4.25
N THR A 40 -21.62 9.54 -3.71
CA THR A 40 -20.53 9.27 -2.74
C THR A 40 -21.09 9.13 -1.33
N ASN A 41 -20.30 8.54 -0.41
CA ASN A 41 -20.74 8.23 0.96
C ASN A 41 -22.03 7.40 1.02
N CYS A 42 -22.25 6.58 0.02
CA CYS A 42 -23.42 5.73 -0.13
C CYS A 42 -22.96 4.27 -0.29
N GLU A 43 -23.35 3.43 0.67
CA GLU A 43 -22.98 2.01 0.70
C GLU A 43 -24.19 1.17 0.29
N ALA A 44 -24.03 0.31 -0.69
CA ALA A 44 -25.02 -0.71 -1.03
C ALA A 44 -24.93 -1.83 0.01
N ILE A 45 -25.93 -1.93 0.88
CA ILE A 45 -25.92 -2.88 2.01
C ILE A 45 -26.69 -4.16 1.70
N ARG A 46 -27.63 -4.12 0.76
CA ARG A 46 -28.44 -5.28 0.40
C ARG A 46 -28.98 -5.17 -1.02
N ILE A 47 -29.03 -6.29 -1.72
CA ILE A 47 -29.67 -6.42 -3.02
C ILE A 47 -30.89 -7.31 -2.86
N LEU A 48 -32.02 -6.87 -3.38
CA LEU A 48 -33.28 -7.58 -3.38
C LEU A 48 -33.68 -7.89 -4.84
N PRO A 49 -33.24 -9.05 -5.39
CA PRO A 49 -33.45 -9.38 -6.81
C PRO A 49 -34.91 -9.49 -7.19
N ASP A 50 -35.77 -10.02 -6.31
CA ASP A 50 -37.19 -10.27 -6.59
C ASP A 50 -37.98 -8.96 -6.82
N THR A 51 -37.60 -7.90 -6.09
CA THR A 51 -38.20 -6.56 -6.21
C THR A 51 -37.35 -5.63 -7.08
N ARG A 52 -36.20 -6.09 -7.57
CA ARG A 52 -35.23 -5.28 -8.32
C ARG A 52 -34.88 -3.97 -7.60
N THR A 53 -34.56 -4.08 -6.31
CA THR A 53 -34.18 -2.93 -5.49
C THR A 53 -32.84 -3.17 -4.80
N VAL A 54 -32.13 -2.06 -4.52
CA VAL A 54 -30.92 -2.05 -3.72
C VAL A 54 -31.15 -1.15 -2.50
N GLU A 55 -30.87 -1.65 -1.32
CA GLU A 55 -30.84 -0.85 -0.10
C GLU A 55 -29.51 -0.14 0.01
N LEU A 56 -29.57 1.17 0.20
CA LEU A 56 -28.42 2.06 0.26
C LEU A 56 -28.38 2.71 1.64
N ARG A 57 -27.22 2.72 2.26
CA ARG A 57 -26.98 3.42 3.53
C ARG A 57 -26.08 4.63 3.28
N ASN A 58 -26.54 5.80 3.71
CA ASN A 58 -25.68 6.97 3.76
C ASN A 58 -24.66 6.80 4.90
N ALA A 59 -23.37 6.78 4.57
CA ALA A 59 -22.29 6.54 5.53
C ALA A 59 -22.11 7.69 6.54
N LEU A 60 -22.65 8.89 6.26
CA LEU A 60 -22.54 10.05 7.15
C LEU A 60 -23.71 10.15 8.12
N THR A 61 -24.95 9.87 7.64
CA THR A 61 -26.18 10.03 8.43
C THR A 61 -26.69 8.71 9.00
N GLY A 62 -26.29 7.58 8.42
CA GLY A 62 -26.83 6.26 8.74
C GLY A 62 -28.20 5.98 8.11
N GLU A 63 -28.80 6.95 7.41
CA GLU A 63 -30.09 6.81 6.75
C GLU A 63 -30.05 5.69 5.71
N VAL A 64 -31.09 4.86 5.70
CA VAL A 64 -31.27 3.78 4.73
C VAL A 64 -32.39 4.13 3.78
N THR A 65 -32.09 4.06 2.47
CA THR A 65 -33.03 4.28 1.38
C THR A 65 -33.05 3.08 0.45
N SER A 66 -34.06 2.97 -0.40
CA SER A 66 -34.18 1.90 -1.39
C SER A 66 -34.22 2.51 -2.79
N GLU A 67 -33.46 1.94 -3.71
CA GLU A 67 -33.38 2.37 -5.11
C GLU A 67 -33.76 1.21 -6.04
N ALA A 68 -34.69 1.46 -6.96
CA ALA A 68 -35.10 0.48 -7.95
C ALA A 68 -34.14 0.47 -9.15
N TYR A 69 -33.99 -0.68 -9.79
CA TYR A 69 -33.17 -0.82 -11.00
C TYR A 69 -33.82 -1.69 -12.06
N ASP A 70 -33.57 -1.39 -13.31
CA ASP A 70 -33.90 -2.27 -14.43
C ASP A 70 -32.79 -3.29 -14.70
N LYS A 71 -31.53 -2.82 -14.62
CA LYS A 71 -30.31 -3.64 -14.73
C LYS A 71 -29.31 -3.21 -13.67
N LEU A 72 -28.68 -4.18 -13.04
CA LEU A 72 -27.68 -3.97 -11.99
C LEU A 72 -26.32 -4.50 -12.43
N VAL A 73 -25.31 -3.65 -12.35
CA VAL A 73 -23.91 -4.03 -12.52
C VAL A 73 -23.21 -3.98 -11.15
N LEU A 74 -22.55 -5.05 -10.79
CA LEU A 74 -21.81 -5.16 -9.53
C LEU A 74 -20.32 -4.96 -9.79
N SER A 75 -19.77 -3.87 -9.27
CA SER A 75 -18.34 -3.55 -9.37
C SER A 75 -17.79 -3.11 -8.00
N PRO A 76 -17.83 -3.98 -6.97
CA PRO A 76 -17.50 -3.61 -5.58
C PRO A 76 -16.00 -3.36 -5.37
N GLY A 77 -15.16 -3.68 -6.35
CA GLY A 77 -13.72 -3.61 -6.22
C GLY A 77 -13.14 -4.74 -5.36
N ALA A 78 -11.97 -4.49 -4.79
CA ALA A 78 -11.25 -5.43 -3.93
C ALA A 78 -10.82 -4.78 -2.63
N LYS A 79 -10.69 -5.60 -1.60
CA LYS A 79 -10.08 -5.23 -0.31
C LYS A 79 -8.73 -5.93 -0.19
N SER A 80 -7.73 -5.25 0.37
CA SER A 80 -6.47 -5.89 0.70
C SER A 80 -6.67 -7.03 1.68
N VAL A 81 -6.03 -8.17 1.42
CA VAL A 81 -5.99 -9.26 2.37
C VAL A 81 -5.02 -8.90 3.48
N ARG A 82 -5.50 -8.96 4.71
CA ARG A 82 -4.68 -8.78 5.89
C ARG A 82 -4.67 -10.10 6.66
N PRO A 83 -3.64 -10.93 6.48
CA PRO A 83 -3.61 -12.26 7.09
C PRO A 83 -3.54 -12.14 8.63
N PRO A 84 -4.14 -13.07 9.39
CA PRO A 84 -4.14 -13.03 10.84
C PRO A 84 -2.77 -13.47 11.41
N LEU A 85 -1.74 -12.68 11.13
CA LEU A 85 -0.39 -12.92 11.63
C LEU A 85 -0.16 -12.20 12.97
N PRO A 86 0.59 -12.80 13.89
CA PRO A 86 0.97 -12.15 15.15
C PRO A 86 1.63 -10.79 14.87
N GLY A 87 1.18 -9.75 15.58
CA GLY A 87 1.75 -8.40 15.48
C GLY A 87 1.38 -7.60 14.22
N ILE A 88 0.45 -8.06 13.38
CA ILE A 88 0.06 -7.36 12.14
C ILE A 88 -0.48 -5.95 12.39
N ASP A 89 -1.01 -5.66 13.57
CA ASP A 89 -1.58 -4.38 13.95
C ASP A 89 -0.59 -3.43 14.64
N LEU A 90 0.70 -3.78 14.67
CA LEU A 90 1.72 -2.91 15.22
C LEU A 90 1.85 -1.60 14.40
N PRO A 91 2.11 -0.46 15.06
CA PRO A 91 2.36 0.80 14.37
C PRO A 91 3.54 0.70 13.41
N GLY A 92 3.42 1.28 12.20
CA GLY A 92 4.45 1.22 11.17
C GLY A 92 4.25 0.09 10.16
N ILE A 93 3.17 -0.68 10.29
CA ILE A 93 2.76 -1.69 9.31
C ILE A 93 1.58 -1.16 8.50
N PHE A 94 1.75 -1.09 7.20
CA PHE A 94 0.80 -0.50 6.26
C PHE A 94 0.41 -1.45 5.14
N GLN A 95 -0.52 -1.01 4.31
CA GLN A 95 -0.90 -1.62 3.03
C GLN A 95 -1.07 -0.51 2.00
N VAL A 96 -0.85 -0.81 0.73
CA VAL A 96 -1.06 0.14 -0.38
C VAL A 96 -2.31 -0.26 -1.16
N ARG A 97 -3.45 0.37 -0.87
CA ARG A 97 -4.70 0.08 -1.57
C ARG A 97 -5.52 1.32 -1.90
N THR A 98 -5.51 2.31 -1.03
CA THR A 98 -6.35 3.51 -1.14
C THR A 98 -5.51 4.77 -1.01
N VAL A 99 -6.08 5.91 -1.39
CA VAL A 99 -5.41 7.21 -1.20
C VAL A 99 -5.11 7.50 0.27
N PRO A 100 -6.02 7.22 1.24
CA PRO A 100 -5.69 7.32 2.66
C PRO A 100 -4.50 6.44 3.10
N ASP A 101 -4.37 5.23 2.55
CA ASP A 101 -3.22 4.36 2.86
C ASP A 101 -1.91 5.02 2.39
N ALA A 102 -1.87 5.48 1.13
CA ALA A 102 -0.69 6.14 0.57
C ALA A 102 -0.33 7.42 1.35
N ARG A 103 -1.34 8.18 1.79
CA ARG A 103 -1.14 9.36 2.65
C ARG A 103 -0.51 8.97 3.98
N ALA A 104 -1.04 7.97 4.66
CA ALA A 104 -0.51 7.50 5.96
C ALA A 104 0.94 7.01 5.84
N ILE A 105 1.27 6.27 4.78
CA ILE A 105 2.64 5.83 4.50
C ILE A 105 3.54 7.03 4.25
N ARG A 106 3.10 7.98 3.43
CA ARG A 106 3.87 9.19 3.12
C ARG A 106 4.15 10.03 4.36
N GLU A 107 3.15 10.25 5.20
CA GLU A 107 3.32 10.94 6.48
C GLU A 107 4.31 10.21 7.39
N TRP A 108 4.28 8.88 7.44
CA TRP A 108 5.22 8.09 8.22
C TRP A 108 6.66 8.25 7.72
N VAL A 109 6.85 8.15 6.41
CA VAL A 109 8.15 8.34 5.73
C VAL A 109 8.70 9.75 5.99
N GLU A 110 7.87 10.78 5.90
CA GLU A 110 8.27 12.16 6.10
C GLU A 110 8.64 12.45 7.56
N ARG A 111 7.90 11.92 8.53
CA ARG A 111 8.22 12.03 9.97
C ARG A 111 9.57 11.38 10.30
N GLY A 112 9.83 10.20 9.78
CA GLY A 112 11.13 9.52 9.94
C GLY A 112 12.29 10.36 9.39
N SER A 113 12.11 10.95 8.23
CA SER A 113 13.11 11.83 7.61
C SER A 113 13.36 13.12 8.42
N LEU A 114 12.32 13.72 8.99
CA LEU A 114 12.42 14.91 9.84
C LEU A 114 13.13 14.63 11.18
N PHE A 115 12.86 13.47 11.78
CA PHE A 115 13.53 13.05 13.01
C PHE A 115 15.05 12.91 12.79
N LEU A 116 15.45 12.28 11.70
CA LEU A 116 16.86 12.12 11.33
C LEU A 116 17.52 13.48 10.99
N ALA A 117 16.80 14.38 10.28
CA ALA A 117 17.29 15.73 9.97
C ALA A 117 17.43 16.62 11.21
N GLY A 118 16.56 16.42 12.23
CA GLY A 118 16.65 17.15 13.51
C GLY A 118 17.88 16.79 14.34
N MET A 119 18.32 15.54 14.29
CA MET A 119 19.52 15.08 15.03
C MET A 119 20.82 15.70 14.52
N ASP A 120 20.94 16.02 13.23
CA ASP A 120 22.14 16.68 12.66
C ASP A 120 22.37 18.08 13.21
N LYS A 121 21.31 18.79 13.57
CA LYS A 121 21.38 20.16 14.04
C LYS A 121 22.02 20.27 15.45
N TYR A 122 22.00 19.17 16.20
CA TYR A 122 22.45 19.15 17.60
C TYR A 122 23.76 18.39 17.85
N CYS A 123 24.17 17.50 16.96
CA CYS A 123 25.29 16.59 17.26
C CYS A 123 26.58 16.83 16.49
N GLY A 124 26.60 17.63 15.42
CA GLY A 124 27.82 18.00 14.68
C GLY A 124 28.66 16.82 14.12
N PHE A 125 28.18 15.60 14.23
CA PHE A 125 28.85 14.38 13.79
C PHE A 125 28.31 13.97 12.41
N GLN A 126 29.11 14.11 11.38
CA GLN A 126 28.89 13.50 10.07
C GLN A 126 29.24 11.98 10.10
N ALA A 127 28.65 11.24 11.00
CA ALA A 127 28.65 9.79 10.86
C ALA A 127 27.69 9.41 9.71
N ALA A 128 28.09 8.44 8.88
CA ALA A 128 27.22 7.91 7.85
C ALA A 128 25.88 7.50 8.49
N ARG A 129 24.81 8.21 8.17
CA ARG A 129 23.49 7.96 8.76
C ARG A 129 23.07 6.54 8.43
N PRO A 130 22.59 5.75 9.42
CA PRO A 130 21.93 4.50 9.09
C PRO A 130 20.72 4.82 8.19
N LYS A 131 20.64 4.18 7.04
CA LYS A 131 19.47 4.30 6.18
C LYS A 131 18.25 3.78 6.93
N THR A 132 17.12 4.47 6.81
CA THR A 132 15.83 3.97 7.29
C THR A 132 15.51 2.67 6.55
N ARG A 133 15.15 1.63 7.29
CA ARG A 133 14.93 0.29 6.76
C ARG A 133 13.46 0.10 6.43
N ALA A 134 13.18 -0.39 5.23
CA ALA A 134 11.84 -0.76 4.83
C ALA A 134 11.79 -2.25 4.48
N VAL A 135 10.73 -2.92 4.91
CA VAL A 135 10.40 -4.27 4.45
C VAL A 135 9.11 -4.19 3.66
N VAL A 136 9.18 -4.63 2.40
CA VAL A 136 8.02 -4.76 1.51
C VAL A 136 7.65 -6.24 1.43
N ILE A 137 6.38 -6.57 1.64
CA ILE A 137 5.87 -7.94 1.65
C ILE A 137 5.05 -8.19 0.40
N GLY A 138 5.52 -9.10 -0.41
CA GLY A 138 4.94 -9.51 -1.69
C GLY A 138 5.70 -8.99 -2.90
N GLY A 139 6.15 -9.93 -3.74
CA GLY A 139 6.94 -9.69 -4.96
C GLY A 139 6.11 -9.46 -6.22
N GLY A 140 4.85 -9.04 -6.08
CA GLY A 140 4.00 -8.63 -7.19
C GLY A 140 4.26 -7.20 -7.65
N PHE A 141 3.50 -6.72 -8.65
CA PHE A 141 3.65 -5.39 -9.22
C PHE A 141 3.61 -4.26 -8.18
N ILE A 142 2.62 -4.28 -7.26
CA ILE A 142 2.47 -3.25 -6.23
C ILE A 142 3.69 -3.24 -5.30
N GLY A 143 4.16 -4.42 -4.89
CA GLY A 143 5.33 -4.54 -4.02
C GLY A 143 6.59 -4.01 -4.68
N LEU A 144 6.83 -4.36 -5.94
CA LEU A 144 7.98 -3.88 -6.72
C LEU A 144 7.95 -2.37 -6.91
N GLU A 145 6.82 -1.80 -7.34
CA GLU A 145 6.67 -0.35 -7.50
C GLU A 145 6.87 0.39 -6.15
N THR A 146 6.37 -0.20 -5.05
CA THR A 146 6.56 0.35 -3.71
C THR A 146 8.03 0.29 -3.29
N ALA A 147 8.69 -0.83 -3.50
CA ALA A 147 10.10 -1.04 -3.16
C ALA A 147 11.01 -0.08 -3.95
N GLU A 148 10.80 0.06 -5.26
CA GLU A 148 11.51 1.01 -6.11
C GLU A 148 11.37 2.45 -5.59
N ASN A 149 10.14 2.87 -5.30
CA ASN A 149 9.87 4.22 -4.80
C ASN A 149 10.48 4.47 -3.42
N LEU A 150 10.57 3.48 -2.55
CA LEU A 150 11.26 3.59 -1.26
C LEU A 150 12.78 3.66 -1.43
N VAL A 151 13.36 2.90 -2.35
CA VAL A 151 14.79 3.04 -2.70
C VAL A 151 15.09 4.44 -3.23
N HIS A 152 14.24 4.96 -4.09
CA HIS A 152 14.35 6.33 -4.61
C HIS A 152 14.30 7.38 -3.49
N ARG A 153 13.56 7.12 -2.41
CA ARG A 153 13.53 7.93 -1.19
C ARG A 153 14.72 7.71 -0.26
N GLY A 154 15.67 6.84 -0.62
CA GLY A 154 16.88 6.58 0.15
C GLY A 154 16.74 5.52 1.24
N PHE A 155 15.68 4.73 1.24
CA PHE A 155 15.49 3.61 2.17
C PHE A 155 16.40 2.44 1.82
N ASP A 156 16.76 1.67 2.84
CA ASP A 156 17.37 0.36 2.72
C ASP A 156 16.25 -0.69 2.68
N VAL A 157 15.95 -1.20 1.48
CA VAL A 157 14.75 -1.99 1.23
C VAL A 157 15.04 -3.49 1.16
N THR A 158 14.25 -4.27 1.89
CA THR A 158 14.17 -5.73 1.73
C THR A 158 12.77 -6.09 1.25
N LEU A 159 12.69 -6.84 0.15
CA LEU A 159 11.44 -7.40 -0.35
C LEU A 159 11.36 -8.88 0.05
N VAL A 160 10.30 -9.24 0.75
CA VAL A 160 10.04 -10.60 1.23
C VAL A 160 8.92 -11.20 0.38
N GLU A 161 9.18 -12.33 -0.26
CA GLU A 161 8.21 -13.05 -1.08
C GLU A 161 8.16 -14.54 -0.65
N MET A 162 6.96 -15.07 -0.50
CA MET A 162 6.78 -16.47 -0.09
C MET A 162 7.02 -17.48 -1.22
N LEU A 163 6.90 -17.02 -2.47
CA LEU A 163 7.21 -17.82 -3.64
C LEU A 163 8.71 -17.77 -3.95
N ASP A 164 9.15 -18.67 -4.79
CA ASP A 164 10.55 -18.81 -5.19
C ASP A 164 10.98 -17.79 -6.28
N GLN A 165 10.03 -16.97 -6.77
CA GLN A 165 10.28 -15.92 -7.75
C GLN A 165 9.44 -14.67 -7.51
N LEU A 166 9.90 -13.55 -8.07
CA LEU A 166 9.10 -12.32 -8.23
C LEU A 166 8.10 -12.50 -9.39
N LEU A 167 7.03 -11.71 -9.38
CA LEU A 167 6.06 -11.65 -10.49
C LEU A 167 5.60 -13.04 -10.93
N ALA A 168 4.99 -13.80 -10.04
CA ALA A 168 4.53 -15.17 -10.29
C ALA A 168 3.86 -15.45 -11.66
N PRO A 169 3.22 -14.48 -12.36
CA PRO A 169 2.71 -14.69 -13.72
C PRO A 169 3.77 -14.81 -14.82
N LEU A 170 5.04 -14.46 -14.53
CA LEU A 170 6.13 -14.56 -15.50
C LEU A 170 6.73 -15.98 -15.50
N ASP A 171 7.30 -16.37 -16.64
CA ASP A 171 8.16 -17.54 -16.70
C ASP A 171 9.41 -17.32 -15.83
N PRO A 172 9.97 -18.37 -15.18
CA PRO A 172 11.10 -18.24 -14.26
C PRO A 172 12.32 -17.54 -14.86
N GLU A 173 12.62 -17.75 -16.14
CA GLU A 173 13.73 -17.10 -16.82
C GLU A 173 13.52 -15.58 -16.94
N MET A 174 12.28 -15.15 -17.14
CA MET A 174 11.93 -13.73 -17.20
C MET A 174 11.90 -13.11 -15.82
N ALA A 175 11.41 -13.84 -14.81
CA ALA A 175 11.44 -13.40 -13.40
C ALA A 175 12.89 -13.20 -12.95
N GLY A 176 13.81 -14.09 -13.27
CA GLY A 176 15.23 -13.97 -12.95
C GLY A 176 15.89 -12.70 -13.52
N ILE A 177 15.48 -12.24 -14.70
CA ILE A 177 15.97 -10.97 -15.27
C ILE A 177 15.50 -9.78 -14.41
N VAL A 178 14.24 -9.83 -13.92
CA VAL A 178 13.69 -8.79 -13.05
C VAL A 178 14.38 -8.81 -11.68
N GLU A 179 14.62 -9.99 -11.12
CA GLU A 179 15.31 -10.17 -9.84
C GLU A 179 16.72 -9.59 -9.87
N ASP A 180 17.49 -9.96 -10.87
CA ASP A 180 18.83 -9.40 -11.12
C ASP A 180 18.79 -7.86 -11.23
N HIS A 181 17.78 -7.32 -11.92
CA HIS A 181 17.62 -5.88 -12.08
C HIS A 181 17.33 -5.20 -10.73
N VAL A 182 16.40 -5.75 -9.98
CA VAL A 182 15.96 -5.24 -8.66
C VAL A 182 17.12 -5.25 -7.66
N GLU A 183 17.91 -6.33 -7.61
CA GLU A 183 19.08 -6.41 -6.73
C GLU A 183 20.19 -5.42 -7.10
N ARG A 184 20.45 -5.23 -8.39
CA ARG A 184 21.41 -4.20 -8.87
C ARG A 184 21.01 -2.78 -8.50
N HIS A 185 19.71 -2.55 -8.29
CA HIS A 185 19.18 -1.26 -7.84
C HIS A 185 19.05 -1.15 -6.31
N GLY A 186 19.63 -2.10 -5.57
CA GLY A 186 19.82 -2.00 -4.13
C GLY A 186 18.65 -2.52 -3.29
N ILE A 187 17.76 -3.29 -3.87
CA ILE A 187 16.71 -4.01 -3.13
C ILE A 187 17.22 -5.39 -2.79
N ARG A 188 17.21 -5.78 -1.52
CA ARG A 188 17.50 -7.14 -1.10
C ARG A 188 16.27 -8.02 -1.27
N LEU A 189 16.44 -9.19 -1.86
CA LEU A 189 15.39 -10.18 -2.03
C LEU A 189 15.47 -11.27 -0.97
N ALA A 190 14.33 -11.61 -0.39
CA ALA A 190 14.12 -12.77 0.47
C ALA A 190 12.98 -13.59 -0.14
N LEU A 191 13.33 -14.39 -1.15
CA LEU A 191 12.42 -15.29 -1.86
C LEU A 191 12.27 -16.61 -1.11
N ASN A 192 11.21 -17.34 -1.44
CA ASN A 192 10.87 -18.63 -0.83
C ASN A 192 10.80 -18.55 0.71
N ASP A 193 10.40 -17.37 1.26
CA ASP A 193 10.39 -17.13 2.68
C ASP A 193 9.16 -16.30 3.11
N GLY A 194 8.09 -16.99 3.43
CA GLY A 194 6.83 -16.35 3.82
C GLY A 194 6.91 -15.72 5.22
N VAL A 195 6.22 -14.61 5.40
CA VAL A 195 6.09 -13.94 6.71
C VAL A 195 5.35 -14.84 7.70
N ALA A 196 5.87 -14.94 8.92
CA ALA A 196 5.29 -15.68 10.04
C ALA A 196 4.69 -14.75 11.11
N GLY A 197 5.16 -13.51 11.21
CA GLY A 197 4.66 -12.53 12.17
C GLY A 197 5.51 -11.27 12.24
N PHE A 198 5.13 -10.41 13.17
CA PHE A 198 5.81 -9.13 13.39
C PHE A 198 6.08 -8.96 14.89
N GLN A 199 7.20 -8.36 15.21
CA GLN A 199 7.58 -8.03 16.58
C GLN A 199 8.05 -6.58 16.66
N GLN A 200 7.85 -5.98 17.82
CA GLN A 200 8.45 -4.69 18.14
C GLN A 200 9.71 -4.94 18.96
N ALA A 201 10.84 -4.45 18.47
CA ALA A 201 12.10 -4.47 19.16
C ALA A 201 12.24 -3.27 20.11
N ASP A 202 13.22 -3.30 20.97
CA ASP A 202 13.55 -2.20 21.86
C ASP A 202 13.79 -0.90 21.04
N GLY A 203 13.25 0.21 21.54
CA GLY A 203 13.33 1.49 20.86
C GLY A 203 12.27 1.74 19.77
N GLY A 204 11.29 0.82 19.62
CA GLY A 204 10.14 1.01 18.72
C GLY A 204 10.37 0.53 17.29
N ALA A 205 11.54 0.00 16.94
CA ALA A 205 11.81 -0.63 15.66
C ALA A 205 10.96 -1.89 15.47
N LEU A 206 10.62 -2.21 14.22
CA LEU A 206 9.90 -3.43 13.86
C LEU A 206 10.87 -4.53 13.43
N ALA A 207 10.47 -5.76 13.58
CA ALA A 207 11.08 -6.92 12.98
C ALA A 207 10.03 -7.78 12.29
N VAL A 208 10.20 -8.01 11.00
CA VAL A 208 9.40 -8.98 10.24
C VAL A 208 10.03 -10.34 10.42
N LEU A 209 9.29 -11.28 11.00
CA LEU A 209 9.72 -12.67 11.20
C LEU A 209 9.24 -13.50 10.03
N THR A 210 10.14 -14.28 9.45
CA THR A 210 9.84 -15.17 8.35
C THR A 210 9.79 -16.64 8.78
N ARG A 211 9.28 -17.52 7.96
CA ARG A 211 9.17 -18.96 8.22
C ARG A 211 10.54 -19.64 8.36
N SER A 212 11.56 -19.12 7.71
CA SER A 212 12.94 -19.58 7.89
C SER A 212 13.52 -19.26 9.26
N GLY A 213 12.81 -18.48 10.07
CA GLY A 213 13.30 -17.97 11.37
C GLY A 213 14.21 -16.74 11.25
N ARG A 214 14.41 -16.20 10.06
CA ARG A 214 15.21 -15.00 9.83
C ARG A 214 14.40 -13.74 10.19
N PRO A 215 14.90 -12.87 11.07
CA PRO A 215 14.30 -11.57 11.31
C PRO A 215 14.78 -10.55 10.29
N HIS A 216 13.87 -9.74 9.75
CA HIS A 216 14.18 -8.57 8.93
C HIS A 216 13.82 -7.31 9.71
N PRO A 217 14.82 -6.56 10.22
CA PRO A 217 14.58 -5.34 10.96
C PRO A 217 14.02 -4.25 10.03
N ALA A 218 13.01 -3.52 10.51
CA ALA A 218 12.31 -2.50 9.74
C ALA A 218 11.94 -1.29 10.60
N ASP A 219 11.89 -0.13 9.98
CA ASP A 219 11.34 1.10 10.55
C ASP A 219 9.96 1.39 9.93
N ILE A 220 9.67 0.73 8.79
CA ILE A 220 8.37 0.67 8.13
C ILE A 220 8.19 -0.68 7.43
N VAL A 221 6.97 -1.20 7.44
CA VAL A 221 6.56 -2.43 6.73
C VAL A 221 5.36 -2.11 5.85
N ILE A 222 5.38 -2.57 4.60
CA ILE A 222 4.30 -2.36 3.63
C ILE A 222 3.93 -3.68 2.96
#